data_12b393a17d9f3f3a10a8d9529c9dee1d
#
_entry.id   12b393a17d9f3f3a10a8d9529c9dee1d
#
_cell.length_a   1.000
_cell.length_b   1.000
_cell.length_c   1.000
_cell.angle_alpha   90.00
_cell.angle_beta   90.00
_cell.angle_gamma   90.00
#
_symmetry.space_group_name_H-M   'P 1'
#
loop_
_entity.id
_entity.type
_entity.pdbx_description
1 polymer ?
#
loop_
_entity_poly.entity_id
_entity_poly.type
_entity_poly.pdbx_seq_one_letter_code
_entity_poly.pdbx_strand_id
1 'polypeptide(L)'
;MAATLAPPRAAERPGRPRGGHRLFAIVLLLAAALRVLVMLGYDTARLYWYDSFTYLDTAVHLRPQGAFHPAGYPWFLWALRPFESVELIAAAQHAMGLGTGVLIYVLLRRRSLPGWGAALAAAPVLFDPAFVRLEHAVLSDTLVIFLVTAALAVLMWRAEPSARAAAAAGLLLAFAGLTRTAAVPLIGLAALYVLLRRGWWRRAAAGAGALAVAGALPLLVYAGWYAQHHGRFALSGSDGVALWARTMTFADCSVIRPTREQAALCPNGVDLDAASEYVWDPRASLNRLPGDRFSHNDLARSFALRAIAAQPLDYLSEVVKDTSLAFTWEPVAHPARMAPSTTFPRGSWPLPEEHALVGKVRQEYDPDIRGMCSVEPYASILAAYPYPWFLHGTLFGVLLLLGGAGAAARPRPVLLPWSFAVFLLVAPVAALDFDHRYVLPAIPAACVAAALAVPPLLRLAYRVAGPGRTTLRV
;
A
#
# COMPACT_ATOMS: atom_id res chain seq x y z
N MET A 1 9.16 7.77 -72.67
CA MET A 1 9.26 6.61 -71.81
C MET A 1 9.37 7.11 -70.36
N ALA A 2 8.27 7.11 -69.63
CA ALA A 2 8.24 7.51 -68.24
C ALA A 2 8.28 6.24 -67.38
N ALA A 3 9.35 6.08 -66.61
CA ALA A 3 9.50 4.94 -65.67
C ALA A 3 8.67 5.22 -64.40
N THR A 4 7.62 4.40 -64.20
CA THR A 4 6.78 4.40 -63.01
C THR A 4 7.59 3.76 -61.84
N LEU A 5 8.02 4.58 -60.88
CA LEU A 5 8.62 4.08 -59.64
C LEU A 5 7.50 3.45 -58.77
N ALA A 6 7.63 2.17 -58.49
CA ALA A 6 6.74 1.46 -57.57
C ALA A 6 6.90 2.01 -56.13
N PRO A 7 5.80 2.13 -55.34
CA PRO A 7 5.90 2.64 -53.97
C PRO A 7 6.68 1.66 -53.07
N PRO A 8 7.44 2.17 -52.05
CA PRO A 8 8.20 1.32 -51.16
C PRO A 8 7.27 0.41 -50.35
N ARG A 9 7.57 -0.90 -50.35
CA ARG A 9 6.88 -1.91 -49.55
C ARG A 9 6.86 -1.49 -48.10
N ALA A 10 5.67 -1.42 -47.53
CA ALA A 10 5.49 -1.21 -46.11
C ALA A 10 6.29 -2.27 -45.31
N ALA A 11 7.23 -1.80 -44.48
CA ALA A 11 8.02 -2.69 -43.65
C ALA A 11 7.07 -3.49 -42.74
N GLU A 12 7.06 -4.80 -42.90
CA GLU A 12 6.34 -5.73 -42.05
C GLU A 12 6.77 -5.48 -40.59
N ARG A 13 5.80 -5.12 -39.74
CA ARG A 13 6.00 -5.02 -38.31
C ARG A 13 6.41 -6.40 -37.79
N PRO A 14 7.56 -6.58 -37.15
CA PRO A 14 7.97 -7.88 -36.64
C PRO A 14 6.88 -8.43 -35.74
N GLY A 15 6.40 -9.62 -36.07
CA GLY A 15 5.35 -10.31 -35.34
C GLY A 15 5.74 -10.44 -33.87
N ARG A 16 4.86 -10.03 -32.97
CA ARG A 16 5.06 -10.18 -31.51
C ARG A 16 5.34 -11.65 -31.21
N PRO A 17 6.44 -12.00 -30.52
CA PRO A 17 6.72 -13.38 -30.17
C PRO A 17 5.59 -13.92 -29.26
N ARG A 18 4.83 -14.88 -29.79
CA ARG A 18 3.70 -15.54 -29.09
C ARG A 18 4.13 -16.37 -27.87
N GLY A 19 5.44 -16.62 -27.67
CA GLY A 19 5.98 -17.46 -26.59
C GLY A 19 6.02 -16.84 -25.19
N GLY A 20 5.84 -15.53 -25.04
CA GLY A 20 6.12 -14.83 -23.77
C GLY A 20 5.09 -15.05 -22.64
N HIS A 21 3.88 -15.55 -22.92
CA HIS A 21 2.83 -15.71 -21.89
C HIS A 21 2.90 -17.06 -21.17
N ARG A 22 3.52 -18.09 -21.75
CA ARG A 22 3.63 -19.42 -21.12
C ARG A 22 4.39 -19.39 -19.81
N LEU A 23 5.53 -18.69 -19.77
CA LEU A 23 6.31 -18.53 -18.55
C LEU A 23 5.45 -17.88 -17.44
N PHE A 24 4.77 -16.79 -17.74
CA PHE A 24 3.94 -16.12 -16.74
C PHE A 24 2.74 -16.97 -16.31
N ALA A 25 2.15 -17.75 -17.21
CA ALA A 25 1.08 -18.68 -16.84
C ALA A 25 1.58 -19.74 -15.84
N ILE A 26 2.79 -20.28 -16.04
CA ILE A 26 3.41 -21.20 -15.07
C ILE A 26 3.66 -20.50 -13.73
N VAL A 27 4.25 -19.30 -13.74
CA VAL A 27 4.49 -18.48 -12.55
C VAL A 27 3.19 -18.22 -11.79
N LEU A 28 2.11 -17.86 -12.50
CA LEU A 28 0.80 -17.59 -11.91
C LEU A 28 0.17 -18.86 -11.32
N LEU A 29 0.29 -20.01 -12.00
CA LEU A 29 -0.18 -21.29 -11.48
C LEU A 29 0.56 -21.71 -10.21
N LEU A 30 1.88 -21.53 -10.16
CA LEU A 30 2.67 -21.78 -8.94
C LEU A 30 2.27 -20.85 -7.80
N ALA A 31 2.04 -19.57 -8.09
CA ALA A 31 1.56 -18.61 -7.11
C ALA A 31 0.14 -18.93 -6.61
N ALA A 32 -0.74 -19.44 -7.49
CA ALA A 32 -2.07 -19.91 -7.09
C ALA A 32 -1.98 -21.17 -6.23
N ALA A 33 -1.11 -22.12 -6.59
CA ALA A 33 -0.86 -23.34 -5.79
C ALA A 33 -0.33 -23.00 -4.39
N LEU A 34 0.55 -21.98 -4.26
CA LEU A 34 1.01 -21.48 -2.97
C LEU A 34 -0.17 -20.96 -2.12
N ARG A 35 -1.11 -20.23 -2.69
CA ARG A 35 -2.28 -19.72 -1.95
C ARG A 35 -3.22 -20.83 -1.53
N VAL A 36 -3.44 -21.81 -2.40
CA VAL A 36 -4.18 -23.03 -2.02
C VAL A 36 -3.46 -23.76 -0.86
N LEU A 37 -2.13 -23.85 -0.90
CA LEU A 37 -1.35 -24.46 0.19
C LEU A 37 -1.52 -23.66 1.50
N VAL A 38 -1.59 -22.33 1.45
CA VAL A 38 -1.84 -21.51 2.64
C VAL A 38 -3.26 -21.72 3.17
N MET A 39 -4.27 -21.77 2.30
CA MET A 39 -5.65 -22.07 2.68
C MET A 39 -5.81 -23.49 3.29
N LEU A 40 -4.96 -24.45 2.88
CA LEU A 40 -4.93 -25.79 3.46
C LEU A 40 -4.10 -25.85 4.75
N GLY A 41 -3.09 -25.00 4.87
CA GLY A 41 -2.16 -24.95 6.00
C GLY A 41 -2.70 -24.24 7.24
N TYR A 42 -3.76 -23.45 7.07
CA TYR A 42 -4.45 -22.75 8.14
C TYR A 42 -5.96 -22.93 7.99
N ASP A 43 -6.61 -23.31 9.06
CA ASP A 43 -8.02 -23.73 9.09
C ASP A 43 -9.02 -22.58 8.97
N THR A 44 -8.56 -21.31 9.15
CA THR A 44 -9.34 -20.10 8.96
C THR A 44 -8.43 -18.90 8.72
N ALA A 45 -9.00 -17.72 8.40
CA ALA A 45 -8.26 -16.47 8.22
C ALA A 45 -7.64 -16.00 9.54
N ARG A 46 -6.48 -15.35 9.46
CA ARG A 46 -5.85 -14.70 10.61
C ARG A 46 -6.64 -13.47 11.02
N LEU A 47 -7.10 -13.47 12.25
CA LEU A 47 -7.75 -12.31 12.86
C LEU A 47 -6.75 -11.58 13.76
N TYR A 48 -6.51 -10.32 13.50
CA TYR A 48 -5.71 -9.46 14.36
C TYR A 48 -6.63 -8.80 15.37
N TRP A 49 -6.25 -8.92 16.64
CA TRP A 49 -6.98 -8.29 17.70
C TRP A 49 -7.13 -6.78 17.42
N TYR A 50 -8.33 -6.27 17.67
CA TYR A 50 -8.80 -4.93 17.42
C TYR A 50 -9.10 -4.62 15.93
N ASP A 51 -8.12 -4.62 15.02
CA ASP A 51 -8.36 -4.23 13.61
C ASP A 51 -9.42 -5.10 12.93
N SER A 52 -9.23 -6.43 12.95
CA SER A 52 -10.13 -7.35 12.24
C SER A 52 -11.57 -7.32 12.80
N PHE A 53 -11.70 -7.31 14.14
CA PHE A 53 -13.01 -7.27 14.79
C PHE A 53 -13.73 -5.93 14.58
N THR A 54 -12.97 -4.84 14.57
CA THR A 54 -13.48 -3.51 14.26
C THR A 54 -14.00 -3.42 12.83
N TYR A 55 -13.27 -4.00 11.86
CA TYR A 55 -13.73 -4.05 10.47
C TYR A 55 -14.99 -4.89 10.30
N LEU A 56 -15.05 -6.08 10.93
CA LEU A 56 -16.22 -6.96 10.86
C LEU A 56 -17.44 -6.32 11.52
N ASP A 57 -17.30 -5.71 12.70
CA ASP A 57 -18.40 -4.98 13.37
C ASP A 57 -18.91 -3.82 12.52
N THR A 58 -18.02 -3.05 11.91
CA THR A 58 -18.41 -1.97 10.99
C THR A 58 -19.12 -2.50 9.74
N ALA A 59 -18.69 -3.64 9.21
CA ALA A 59 -19.31 -4.26 8.05
C ALA A 59 -20.77 -4.67 8.32
N VAL A 60 -21.06 -5.14 9.54
CA VAL A 60 -22.41 -5.50 9.93
C VAL A 60 -23.33 -4.28 10.05
N HIS A 61 -22.85 -3.20 10.68
CA HIS A 61 -23.66 -2.04 11.02
C HIS A 61 -23.62 -0.90 10.00
N LEU A 62 -22.69 -0.93 9.05
CA LEU A 62 -22.43 0.09 8.03
C LEU A 62 -22.41 1.52 8.59
N ARG A 63 -21.85 1.71 9.77
CA ARG A 63 -21.66 3.02 10.41
C ARG A 63 -20.22 3.49 10.19
N PRO A 64 -19.97 4.79 9.99
CA PRO A 64 -18.60 5.28 9.99
C PRO A 64 -18.03 5.09 11.39
N GLN A 65 -16.92 4.37 11.49
CA GLN A 65 -16.24 4.16 12.77
C GLN A 65 -15.60 5.46 13.26
N GLY A 66 -15.62 5.69 14.59
CA GLY A 66 -15.18 6.94 15.17
C GLY A 66 -13.68 7.19 15.10
N ALA A 67 -12.84 6.18 15.28
CA ALA A 67 -11.44 6.42 15.57
C ALA A 67 -10.49 6.19 14.38
N PHE A 68 -10.27 4.97 13.90
CA PHE A 68 -9.07 4.68 13.12
C PHE A 68 -9.27 4.60 11.62
N HIS A 69 -10.27 3.91 11.14
CA HIS A 69 -10.34 3.50 9.75
C HIS A 69 -11.60 4.02 9.07
N PRO A 70 -11.48 4.53 7.83
CA PRO A 70 -12.65 4.77 7.00
C PRO A 70 -13.34 3.44 6.64
N ALA A 71 -14.58 3.52 6.13
CA ALA A 71 -15.43 2.37 5.90
C ALA A 71 -15.17 1.59 4.59
N GLY A 72 -14.14 1.91 3.81
CA GLY A 72 -13.90 1.27 2.51
C GLY A 72 -13.66 -0.23 2.60
N TYR A 73 -12.84 -0.69 3.55
CA TYR A 73 -12.65 -2.12 3.77
C TYR A 73 -13.88 -2.79 4.40
N PRO A 74 -14.54 -2.23 5.41
CA PRO A 74 -15.86 -2.70 5.85
C PRO A 74 -16.89 -2.86 4.74
N TRP A 75 -16.95 -2.00 3.74
CA TRP A 75 -17.86 -2.17 2.60
C TRP A 75 -17.54 -3.38 1.74
N PHE A 76 -16.26 -3.67 1.57
CA PHE A 76 -15.82 -4.92 0.93
C PHE A 76 -16.24 -6.15 1.74
N LEU A 77 -16.06 -6.13 3.06
CA LEU A 77 -16.52 -7.19 3.96
C LEU A 77 -18.04 -7.34 3.96
N TRP A 78 -18.77 -6.23 3.96
CA TRP A 78 -20.24 -6.22 3.86
C TRP A 78 -20.73 -6.92 2.60
N ALA A 79 -20.06 -6.72 1.46
CA ALA A 79 -20.41 -7.40 0.23
C ALA A 79 -20.21 -8.92 0.28
N LEU A 80 -19.30 -9.41 1.15
CA LEU A 80 -19.07 -10.83 1.41
C LEU A 80 -19.90 -11.41 2.55
N ARG A 81 -20.55 -10.57 3.36
CA ARG A 81 -21.34 -10.97 4.54
C ARG A 81 -22.40 -12.04 4.23
N PRO A 82 -23.14 -12.02 3.08
CA PRO A 82 -24.14 -13.05 2.80
C PRO A 82 -23.61 -14.48 2.76
N PHE A 83 -22.30 -14.69 2.73
CA PHE A 83 -21.65 -16.00 2.72
C PHE A 83 -21.21 -16.46 4.11
N GLU A 84 -21.33 -15.60 5.12
CA GLU A 84 -21.07 -15.92 6.53
C GLU A 84 -19.73 -16.65 6.77
N SER A 85 -18.65 -16.22 6.08
CA SER A 85 -17.36 -16.92 6.16
C SER A 85 -16.17 -15.94 6.08
N VAL A 86 -15.32 -15.98 7.11
CA VAL A 86 -14.03 -15.27 7.12
C VAL A 86 -12.98 -15.95 6.23
N GLU A 87 -13.11 -17.26 5.96
CA GLU A 87 -12.26 -17.98 5.01
C GLU A 87 -12.47 -17.45 3.58
N LEU A 88 -13.71 -17.08 3.23
CA LEU A 88 -14.01 -16.46 1.94
C LEU A 88 -13.33 -15.09 1.80
N ILE A 89 -13.20 -14.33 2.89
CA ILE A 89 -12.46 -13.07 2.88
C ILE A 89 -11.01 -13.35 2.49
N ALA A 90 -10.35 -14.32 3.14
CA ALA A 90 -8.98 -14.71 2.81
C ALA A 90 -8.86 -15.17 1.34
N ALA A 91 -9.78 -16.02 0.87
CA ALA A 91 -9.79 -16.49 -0.52
C ALA A 91 -9.93 -15.31 -1.52
N ALA A 92 -10.81 -14.36 -1.26
CA ALA A 92 -10.99 -13.16 -2.08
C ALA A 92 -9.72 -12.28 -2.08
N GLN A 93 -9.05 -12.13 -0.95
CA GLN A 93 -7.80 -11.40 -0.84
C GLN A 93 -6.64 -12.11 -1.55
N HIS A 94 -6.56 -13.44 -1.48
CA HIS A 94 -5.64 -14.23 -2.29
C HIS A 94 -5.87 -14.03 -3.80
N ALA A 95 -7.12 -13.98 -4.23
CA ALA A 95 -7.45 -13.65 -5.62
C ALA A 95 -7.02 -12.22 -6.00
N MET A 96 -7.13 -11.24 -5.09
CA MET A 96 -6.62 -9.87 -5.30
C MET A 96 -5.09 -9.85 -5.43
N GLY A 97 -4.35 -10.64 -4.63
CA GLY A 97 -2.90 -10.77 -4.73
C GLY A 97 -2.46 -11.31 -6.10
N LEU A 98 -3.13 -12.38 -6.57
CA LEU A 98 -2.93 -12.91 -7.93
C LEU A 98 -3.29 -11.86 -8.98
N GLY A 99 -4.41 -11.15 -8.82
CA GLY A 99 -4.85 -10.06 -9.67
C GLY A 99 -3.83 -8.92 -9.74
N THR A 100 -3.21 -8.57 -8.62
CA THR A 100 -2.13 -7.56 -8.56
C THR A 100 -0.93 -7.99 -9.41
N GLY A 101 -0.48 -9.24 -9.31
CA GLY A 101 0.57 -9.80 -10.15
C GLY A 101 0.21 -9.77 -11.65
N VAL A 102 -1.04 -10.11 -12.00
CA VAL A 102 -1.54 -10.02 -13.37
C VAL A 102 -1.54 -8.59 -13.88
N LEU A 103 -1.99 -7.62 -13.09
CA LEU A 103 -2.00 -6.19 -13.45
C LEU A 103 -0.58 -5.68 -13.74
N ILE A 104 0.41 -6.00 -12.89
CA ILE A 104 1.81 -5.66 -13.11
C ILE A 104 2.31 -6.26 -14.42
N TYR A 105 2.11 -7.57 -14.61
CA TYR A 105 2.56 -8.28 -15.81
C TYR A 105 1.97 -7.68 -17.08
N VAL A 106 0.65 -7.53 -17.14
CA VAL A 106 -0.04 -7.03 -18.34
C VAL A 106 0.35 -5.59 -18.64
N LEU A 107 0.45 -4.73 -17.61
CA LEU A 107 0.91 -3.36 -17.75
C LEU A 107 2.31 -3.30 -18.39
N LEU A 108 3.28 -4.05 -17.86
CA LEU A 108 4.65 -4.07 -18.36
C LEU A 108 4.76 -4.66 -19.75
N ARG A 109 3.98 -5.71 -20.07
CA ARG A 109 3.89 -6.27 -21.44
C ARG A 109 3.35 -5.24 -22.42
N ARG A 110 2.35 -4.46 -22.02
CA ARG A 110 1.80 -3.38 -22.83
C ARG A 110 2.80 -2.26 -23.07
N ARG A 111 3.75 -2.08 -22.14
CA ARG A 111 4.89 -1.14 -22.26
C ARG A 111 6.08 -1.74 -22.99
N SER A 112 5.89 -2.87 -23.68
CA SER A 112 6.88 -3.55 -24.53
C SER A 112 8.07 -4.17 -23.77
N LEU A 113 7.92 -4.46 -22.48
CA LEU A 113 8.91 -5.26 -21.76
C LEU A 113 8.83 -6.74 -22.21
N PRO A 114 9.95 -7.47 -22.20
CA PRO A 114 9.94 -8.90 -22.49
C PRO A 114 9.13 -9.65 -21.42
N GLY A 115 8.54 -10.81 -21.79
CA GLY A 115 7.67 -11.59 -20.91
C GLY A 115 8.33 -12.03 -19.62
N TRP A 116 9.60 -12.43 -19.69
CA TRP A 116 10.38 -12.83 -18.51
C TRP A 116 10.63 -11.64 -17.55
N GLY A 117 10.94 -10.46 -18.08
CA GLY A 117 11.16 -9.26 -17.26
C GLY A 117 9.87 -8.77 -16.58
N ALA A 118 8.72 -8.87 -17.29
CA ALA A 118 7.43 -8.55 -16.71
C ALA A 118 7.00 -9.59 -15.63
N ALA A 119 7.32 -10.89 -15.84
CA ALA A 119 7.08 -11.93 -14.83
C ALA A 119 7.96 -11.74 -13.60
N LEU A 120 9.24 -11.41 -13.79
CA LEU A 120 10.18 -11.12 -12.70
C LEU A 120 9.71 -9.91 -11.85
N ALA A 121 9.21 -8.86 -12.49
CA ALA A 121 8.68 -7.69 -11.77
C ALA A 121 7.39 -7.99 -10.99
N ALA A 122 6.61 -9.00 -11.38
CA ALA A 122 5.44 -9.45 -10.64
C ALA A 122 5.78 -10.45 -9.52
N ALA A 123 6.96 -11.09 -9.56
CA ALA A 123 7.34 -12.17 -8.66
C ALA A 123 7.32 -11.76 -7.16
N PRO A 124 7.77 -10.57 -6.74
CA PRO A 124 7.68 -10.17 -5.33
C PRO A 124 6.25 -10.22 -4.79
N VAL A 125 5.26 -9.69 -5.51
CA VAL A 125 3.85 -9.72 -5.08
C VAL A 125 3.29 -11.15 -5.10
N LEU A 126 3.77 -12.01 -6.01
CA LEU A 126 3.24 -13.36 -6.17
C LEU A 126 3.81 -14.36 -5.17
N PHE A 127 5.04 -14.18 -4.70
CA PHE A 127 5.77 -15.19 -3.93
C PHE A 127 6.29 -14.72 -2.57
N ASP A 128 6.40 -13.42 -2.32
CA ASP A 128 6.88 -12.97 -1.02
C ASP A 128 5.93 -13.40 0.10
N PRO A 129 6.42 -14.10 1.13
CA PRO A 129 5.61 -14.62 2.23
C PRO A 129 4.86 -13.53 3.00
N ALA A 130 5.38 -12.29 3.05
CA ALA A 130 4.71 -11.18 3.71
C ALA A 130 3.41 -10.80 2.98
N PHE A 131 3.39 -10.77 1.63
CA PHE A 131 2.17 -10.56 0.86
C PHE A 131 1.17 -11.69 1.06
N VAL A 132 1.63 -12.94 0.95
CA VAL A 132 0.74 -14.11 1.05
C VAL A 132 0.11 -14.23 2.43
N ARG A 133 0.87 -13.91 3.49
CA ARG A 133 0.34 -13.84 4.87
C ARG A 133 -0.64 -12.69 5.07
N LEU A 134 -0.35 -11.52 4.47
CA LEU A 134 -1.24 -10.37 4.53
C LEU A 134 -2.57 -10.66 3.85
N GLU A 135 -2.53 -11.37 2.72
CA GLU A 135 -3.72 -11.84 2.01
C GLU A 135 -4.56 -12.82 2.85
N HIS A 136 -3.93 -13.60 3.74
CA HIS A 136 -4.61 -14.56 4.62
C HIS A 136 -5.10 -13.93 5.93
N ALA A 137 -4.95 -12.63 6.10
CA ALA A 137 -5.40 -11.88 7.28
C ALA A 137 -6.58 -10.97 6.96
N VAL A 138 -7.54 -10.85 7.87
CA VAL A 138 -8.65 -9.90 7.74
C VAL A 138 -8.13 -8.48 8.02
N LEU A 139 -7.43 -7.92 7.02
CA LEU A 139 -6.80 -6.59 7.05
C LEU A 139 -7.03 -5.85 5.74
N SER A 140 -7.07 -4.52 5.83
CA SER A 140 -7.38 -3.64 4.70
C SER A 140 -6.27 -3.50 3.65
N ASP A 141 -5.07 -3.93 3.97
CA ASP A 141 -3.86 -3.67 3.18
C ASP A 141 -3.90 -4.28 1.78
N THR A 142 -4.34 -5.55 1.66
CA THR A 142 -4.44 -6.25 0.37
C THR A 142 -5.37 -5.53 -0.59
N LEU A 143 -6.50 -5.02 -0.12
CA LEU A 143 -7.44 -4.26 -0.93
C LEU A 143 -6.82 -2.94 -1.43
N VAL A 144 -6.10 -2.22 -0.56
CA VAL A 144 -5.39 -0.97 -0.95
C VAL A 144 -4.34 -1.26 -2.00
N ILE A 145 -3.52 -2.29 -1.81
CA ILE A 145 -2.47 -2.70 -2.77
C ILE A 145 -3.08 -2.99 -4.15
N PHE A 146 -4.17 -3.75 -4.17
CA PHE A 146 -4.88 -4.09 -5.41
C PHE A 146 -5.45 -2.83 -6.10
N LEU A 147 -6.16 -1.97 -5.37
CA LEU A 147 -6.79 -0.76 -5.90
C LEU A 147 -5.77 0.25 -6.44
N VAL A 148 -4.67 0.48 -5.72
CA VAL A 148 -3.60 1.39 -6.16
C VAL A 148 -2.91 0.83 -7.40
N THR A 149 -2.63 -0.47 -7.44
CA THR A 149 -2.02 -1.12 -8.62
C THR A 149 -2.97 -1.07 -9.82
N ALA A 150 -4.27 -1.27 -9.61
CA ALA A 150 -5.28 -1.13 -10.66
C ALA A 150 -5.36 0.30 -11.19
N ALA A 151 -5.32 1.31 -10.31
CA ALA A 151 -5.28 2.72 -10.72
C ALA A 151 -4.04 3.05 -11.56
N LEU A 152 -2.86 2.58 -11.15
CA LEU A 152 -1.63 2.69 -11.95
C LEU A 152 -1.78 2.02 -13.32
N ALA A 153 -2.33 0.80 -13.35
CA ALA A 153 -2.53 0.07 -14.61
C ALA A 153 -3.48 0.83 -15.55
N VAL A 154 -4.58 1.37 -15.04
CA VAL A 154 -5.55 2.18 -15.82
C VAL A 154 -4.90 3.45 -16.35
N LEU A 155 -4.20 4.23 -15.52
CA LEU A 155 -3.54 5.47 -15.93
C LEU A 155 -2.42 5.24 -16.94
N MET A 156 -1.72 4.14 -16.79
CA MET A 156 -0.57 3.79 -17.63
C MET A 156 -0.93 2.89 -18.80
N TRP A 157 -2.21 2.51 -19.00
CA TRP A 157 -2.63 1.60 -20.06
C TRP A 157 -2.36 2.14 -21.46
N ARG A 158 -2.57 3.44 -21.65
CA ARG A 158 -2.29 4.16 -22.89
C ARG A 158 -1.20 5.21 -22.68
N ALA A 159 -0.58 5.64 -23.77
CA ALA A 159 0.37 6.74 -23.71
C ALA A 159 -0.28 8.01 -23.14
N GLU A 160 -1.52 8.29 -23.50
CA GLU A 160 -2.35 9.36 -22.95
C GLU A 160 -3.64 8.76 -22.41
N PRO A 161 -3.93 8.83 -21.10
CA PRO A 161 -5.18 8.36 -20.55
C PRO A 161 -6.34 9.25 -21.05
N SER A 162 -7.45 8.65 -21.44
CA SER A 162 -8.68 9.39 -21.70
C SER A 162 -9.26 9.94 -20.38
N ALA A 163 -10.13 10.97 -20.45
CA ALA A 163 -10.83 11.49 -19.29
C ALA A 163 -11.61 10.38 -18.53
N ARG A 164 -12.20 9.42 -19.26
CA ARG A 164 -12.88 8.26 -18.64
C ARG A 164 -11.90 7.36 -17.87
N ALA A 165 -10.73 7.07 -18.44
CA ALA A 165 -9.70 6.29 -17.75
C ALA A 165 -9.14 7.03 -16.54
N ALA A 166 -8.96 8.35 -16.65
CA ALA A 166 -8.53 9.20 -15.55
C ALA A 166 -9.57 9.23 -14.42
N ALA A 167 -10.88 9.37 -14.75
CA ALA A 167 -11.96 9.28 -13.78
C ALA A 167 -12.02 7.90 -13.09
N ALA A 168 -11.90 6.81 -13.85
CA ALA A 168 -11.87 5.46 -13.30
C ALA A 168 -10.70 5.27 -12.32
N ALA A 169 -9.51 5.79 -12.64
CA ALA A 169 -8.38 5.77 -11.73
C ALA A 169 -8.62 6.64 -10.48
N GLY A 170 -9.28 7.79 -10.63
CA GLY A 170 -9.70 8.64 -9.51
C GLY A 170 -10.64 7.90 -8.56
N LEU A 171 -11.64 7.18 -9.08
CA LEU A 171 -12.54 6.34 -8.27
C LEU A 171 -11.80 5.21 -7.54
N LEU A 172 -10.88 4.52 -8.22
CA LEU A 172 -10.05 3.48 -7.60
C LEU A 172 -9.20 4.04 -6.46
N LEU A 173 -8.57 5.20 -6.67
CA LEU A 173 -7.79 5.88 -5.63
C LEU A 173 -8.67 6.43 -4.50
N ALA A 174 -9.88 6.91 -4.80
CA ALA A 174 -10.84 7.30 -3.77
C ALA A 174 -11.22 6.11 -2.89
N PHE A 175 -11.51 4.95 -3.50
CA PHE A 175 -11.83 3.75 -2.75
C PHE A 175 -10.61 3.23 -1.96
N ALA A 176 -9.39 3.31 -2.51
CA ALA A 176 -8.17 3.07 -1.76
C ALA A 176 -8.01 4.02 -0.56
N GLY A 177 -8.33 5.32 -0.73
CA GLY A 177 -8.32 6.33 0.34
C GLY A 177 -9.38 6.09 1.41
N LEU A 178 -10.58 5.61 1.02
CA LEU A 178 -11.62 5.16 1.94
C LEU A 178 -11.29 3.83 2.63
N THR A 179 -10.35 3.08 2.08
CA THR A 179 -9.82 1.87 2.71
C THR A 179 -8.68 2.20 3.68
N ARG A 180 -7.75 3.07 3.28
CA ARG A 180 -6.68 3.63 4.13
C ARG A 180 -6.38 5.08 3.72
N THR A 181 -6.49 5.99 4.65
CA THR A 181 -6.31 7.44 4.42
C THR A 181 -4.96 7.81 3.82
N ALA A 182 -3.92 7.00 4.05
CA ALA A 182 -2.59 7.15 3.46
C ALA A 182 -2.60 7.14 1.91
N ALA A 183 -3.63 6.56 1.27
CA ALA A 183 -3.76 6.56 -0.19
C ALA A 183 -4.41 7.84 -0.76
N VAL A 184 -5.03 8.70 0.06
CA VAL A 184 -5.73 9.91 -0.41
C VAL A 184 -4.84 10.86 -1.22
N PRO A 185 -3.60 11.18 -0.79
CA PRO A 185 -2.74 12.10 -1.55
C PRO A 185 -2.30 11.57 -2.91
N LEU A 186 -2.41 10.25 -3.16
CA LEU A 186 -2.12 9.67 -4.48
C LEU A 186 -3.03 10.23 -5.58
N ILE A 187 -4.24 10.69 -5.22
CA ILE A 187 -5.15 11.38 -6.16
C ILE A 187 -4.48 12.67 -6.68
N GLY A 188 -3.90 13.46 -5.79
CA GLY A 188 -3.17 14.68 -6.14
C GLY A 188 -1.94 14.39 -7.00
N LEU A 189 -1.13 13.39 -6.62
CA LEU A 189 0.04 12.95 -7.39
C LEU A 189 -0.35 12.46 -8.79
N ALA A 190 -1.42 11.67 -8.89
CA ALA A 190 -1.93 11.18 -10.17
C ALA A 190 -2.49 12.32 -11.05
N ALA A 191 -3.25 13.25 -10.47
CA ALA A 191 -3.77 14.41 -11.19
C ALA A 191 -2.63 15.32 -11.70
N LEU A 192 -1.63 15.58 -10.87
CA LEU A 192 -0.43 16.33 -11.24
C LEU A 192 0.33 15.63 -12.38
N TYR A 193 0.52 14.31 -12.29
CA TYR A 193 1.14 13.53 -13.36
C TYR A 193 0.38 13.66 -14.68
N VAL A 194 -0.95 13.55 -14.67
CA VAL A 194 -1.79 13.69 -15.87
C VAL A 194 -1.67 15.11 -16.44
N LEU A 195 -1.65 16.14 -15.60
CA LEU A 195 -1.54 17.54 -15.97
C LEU A 195 -0.17 17.87 -16.60
N LEU A 196 0.93 17.34 -16.04
CA LEU A 196 2.30 17.58 -16.49
C LEU A 196 2.65 16.84 -17.80
N ARG A 197 1.76 16.04 -18.36
CA ARG A 197 2.01 15.37 -19.64
C ARG A 197 2.00 16.38 -20.79
N ARG A 198 3.04 16.34 -21.61
CA ARG A 198 3.11 17.14 -22.84
C ARG A 198 2.09 16.60 -23.86
N GLY A 199 1.02 17.31 -24.03
CA GLY A 199 -0.07 17.09 -24.97
C GLY A 199 -0.85 18.38 -25.11
N TRP A 200 -2.01 18.33 -25.77
CA TRP A 200 -2.89 19.49 -25.81
C TRP A 200 -3.37 19.78 -24.38
N TRP A 201 -2.96 20.93 -23.81
CA TRP A 201 -3.17 21.29 -22.40
C TRP A 201 -4.64 21.14 -21.96
N ARG A 202 -5.61 21.41 -22.85
CA ARG A 202 -7.05 21.23 -22.58
C ARG A 202 -7.40 19.75 -22.30
N ARG A 203 -6.80 18.79 -23.02
CA ARG A 203 -7.04 17.35 -22.78
C ARG A 203 -6.38 16.90 -21.47
N ALA A 204 -5.16 17.40 -21.18
CA ALA A 204 -4.48 17.10 -19.93
C ALA A 204 -5.25 17.68 -18.75
N ALA A 205 -5.74 18.93 -18.84
CA ALA A 205 -6.55 19.57 -17.82
C ALA A 205 -7.89 18.85 -17.61
N ALA A 206 -8.59 18.46 -18.71
CA ALA A 206 -9.84 17.70 -18.62
C ALA A 206 -9.62 16.32 -17.97
N GLY A 207 -8.51 15.62 -18.30
CA GLY A 207 -8.16 14.36 -17.69
C GLY A 207 -7.81 14.50 -16.21
N ALA A 208 -6.99 15.49 -15.85
CA ALA A 208 -6.63 15.77 -14.45
C ALA A 208 -7.86 16.20 -13.62
N GLY A 209 -8.72 17.06 -14.20
CA GLY A 209 -9.99 17.46 -13.57
C GLY A 209 -10.94 16.29 -13.37
N ALA A 210 -11.11 15.41 -14.37
CA ALA A 210 -11.93 14.21 -14.26
C ALA A 210 -11.42 13.25 -13.17
N LEU A 211 -10.10 13.07 -13.06
CA LEU A 211 -9.47 12.27 -12.01
C LEU A 211 -9.68 12.91 -10.64
N ALA A 212 -9.43 14.21 -10.52
CA ALA A 212 -9.55 14.93 -9.25
C ALA A 212 -11.00 14.93 -8.75
N VAL A 213 -11.98 15.18 -9.62
CA VAL A 213 -13.39 15.19 -9.26
C VAL A 213 -13.86 13.77 -8.88
N ALA A 214 -13.55 12.75 -9.71
CA ALA A 214 -13.92 11.37 -9.42
C ALA A 214 -13.21 10.83 -8.17
N GLY A 215 -12.02 11.32 -7.86
CA GLY A 215 -11.28 10.99 -6.66
C GLY A 215 -11.81 11.72 -5.41
N ALA A 216 -12.08 13.01 -5.51
CA ALA A 216 -12.49 13.81 -4.36
C ALA A 216 -13.95 13.58 -3.95
N LEU A 217 -14.87 13.44 -4.93
CA LEU A 217 -16.31 13.38 -4.64
C LEU A 217 -16.68 12.27 -3.66
N PRO A 218 -16.24 10.98 -3.84
CA PRO A 218 -16.56 9.93 -2.87
C PRO A 218 -16.01 10.22 -1.48
N LEU A 219 -14.80 10.83 -1.39
CA LEU A 219 -14.19 11.19 -0.11
C LEU A 219 -14.98 12.30 0.60
N LEU A 220 -15.44 13.31 -0.15
CA LEU A 220 -16.26 14.40 0.40
C LEU A 220 -17.65 13.90 0.86
N VAL A 221 -18.27 13.02 0.07
CA VAL A 221 -19.55 12.38 0.46
C VAL A 221 -19.37 11.59 1.75
N TYR A 222 -18.29 10.80 1.83
CA TYR A 222 -17.96 10.05 3.04
C TYR A 222 -17.71 10.97 4.24
N ALA A 223 -16.94 12.04 4.06
CA ALA A 223 -16.64 12.98 5.13
C ALA A 223 -17.91 13.70 5.64
N GLY A 224 -18.86 13.98 4.74
CA GLY A 224 -20.18 14.47 5.11
C GLY A 224 -21.01 13.46 5.92
N TRP A 225 -20.98 12.19 5.52
CA TRP A 225 -21.62 11.10 6.27
C TRP A 225 -20.95 10.90 7.64
N TYR A 226 -19.61 10.94 7.70
CA TYR A 226 -18.86 10.91 8.95
C TYR A 226 -19.23 12.08 9.87
N ALA A 227 -19.39 13.29 9.31
CA ALA A 227 -19.78 14.48 10.07
C ALA A 227 -21.19 14.35 10.71
N GLN A 228 -22.14 13.70 10.02
CA GLN A 228 -23.46 13.46 10.58
C GLN A 228 -23.45 12.54 11.81
N HIS A 229 -22.48 11.62 11.90
CA HIS A 229 -22.37 10.66 12.99
C HIS A 229 -21.44 11.13 14.12
N HIS A 230 -20.41 11.88 13.80
CA HIS A 230 -19.35 12.25 14.74
C HIS A 230 -19.17 13.76 14.93
N GLY A 231 -20.03 14.59 14.28
CA GLY A 231 -19.96 16.06 14.40
C GLY A 231 -18.72 16.70 13.75
N ARG A 232 -17.90 15.93 13.00
CA ARG A 232 -16.64 16.36 12.44
C ARG A 232 -16.52 15.97 10.96
N PHE A 233 -16.23 16.94 10.08
CA PHE A 233 -15.99 16.67 8.66
C PHE A 233 -14.58 16.11 8.47
N ALA A 234 -14.44 14.77 8.45
CA ALA A 234 -13.19 14.05 8.38
C ALA A 234 -13.38 12.65 7.78
N LEU A 235 -12.30 11.95 7.48
CA LEU A 235 -12.32 10.54 7.06
C LEU A 235 -12.14 9.58 8.24
N SER A 236 -11.52 10.06 9.33
CA SER A 236 -11.31 9.32 10.57
C SER A 236 -11.14 10.29 11.74
N GLY A 237 -11.13 9.78 12.96
CA GLY A 237 -11.02 10.58 14.20
C GLY A 237 -9.67 10.54 14.88
N SER A 238 -8.65 9.91 14.30
CA SER A 238 -7.37 9.63 14.99
C SER A 238 -6.15 10.31 14.41
N ASP A 239 -6.30 11.08 13.34
CA ASP A 239 -5.18 11.67 12.60
C ASP A 239 -4.32 12.63 13.46
N GLY A 240 -4.93 13.39 14.33
CA GLY A 240 -4.23 14.26 15.29
C GLY A 240 -3.51 13.47 16.38
N VAL A 241 -4.14 12.42 16.91
CA VAL A 241 -3.53 11.53 17.91
C VAL A 241 -2.34 10.79 17.32
N ALA A 242 -2.46 10.28 16.08
CA ALA A 242 -1.36 9.64 15.39
C ALA A 242 -0.17 10.58 15.17
N LEU A 243 -0.44 11.79 14.68
CA LEU A 243 0.61 12.78 14.45
C LEU A 243 1.24 13.28 15.78
N TRP A 244 0.43 13.42 16.86
CA TRP A 244 0.95 13.70 18.18
C TRP A 244 1.89 12.60 18.66
N ALA A 245 1.50 11.35 18.56
CA ALA A 245 2.33 10.22 18.93
C ALA A 245 3.67 10.23 18.16
N ARG A 246 3.64 10.58 16.86
CA ARG A 246 4.85 10.78 16.07
C ARG A 246 5.76 11.85 16.65
N THR A 247 5.20 12.94 17.19
CA THR A 247 6.04 14.01 17.77
C THR A 247 6.67 13.61 19.10
N MET A 248 6.15 12.61 19.81
CA MET A 248 6.71 12.17 21.10
C MET A 248 8.12 11.58 21.00
N THR A 249 8.56 11.22 19.81
CA THR A 249 9.92 10.71 19.58
C THR A 249 11.00 11.80 19.54
N PHE A 250 10.59 13.11 19.42
CA PHE A 250 11.55 14.22 19.31
C PHE A 250 11.11 15.52 20.02
N ALA A 251 9.87 15.62 20.49
CA ALA A 251 9.32 16.88 20.96
C ALA A 251 10.05 17.40 22.21
N ASP A 252 10.52 18.66 22.14
CA ASP A 252 11.03 19.42 23.27
C ASP A 252 10.14 20.63 23.54
N CYS A 253 9.42 20.61 24.65
CA CYS A 253 8.47 21.68 24.98
C CYS A 253 9.14 23.01 25.36
N SER A 254 10.43 23.03 25.67
CA SER A 254 11.18 24.26 25.85
C SER A 254 11.35 25.02 24.54
N VAL A 255 11.47 24.29 23.42
CA VAL A 255 11.56 24.81 22.04
C VAL A 255 10.18 25.09 21.46
N ILE A 256 9.24 24.16 21.62
CA ILE A 256 7.87 24.22 21.06
C ILE A 256 7.08 25.39 21.67
N ARG A 257 7.25 25.68 22.96
CA ARG A 257 6.50 26.68 23.73
C ARG A 257 5.00 26.52 23.52
N PRO A 258 4.42 25.40 23.96
CA PRO A 258 3.01 25.09 23.77
C PRO A 258 2.10 26.09 24.48
N THR A 259 0.86 26.20 24.02
CA THR A 259 -0.15 26.96 24.76
C THR A 259 -0.46 26.29 26.11
N ARG A 260 -1.16 27.01 27.01
CA ARG A 260 -1.54 26.46 28.31
C ARG A 260 -2.35 25.16 28.19
N GLU A 261 -3.22 25.07 27.18
CA GLU A 261 -4.03 23.86 26.91
C GLU A 261 -3.18 22.72 26.36
N GLN A 262 -2.20 23.04 25.50
CA GLN A 262 -1.29 22.06 24.89
C GLN A 262 -0.21 21.55 25.85
N ALA A 263 0.08 22.27 26.93
CA ALA A 263 1.16 21.93 27.86
C ALA A 263 1.01 20.52 28.46
N ALA A 264 -0.23 20.06 28.65
CA ALA A 264 -0.50 18.72 29.14
C ALA A 264 -0.11 17.59 28.15
N LEU A 265 0.13 17.93 26.88
CA LEU A 265 0.53 16.98 25.84
C LEU A 265 2.04 16.84 25.67
N CYS A 266 2.82 17.60 26.44
CA CYS A 266 4.29 17.53 26.43
C CYS A 266 4.79 16.15 26.86
N PRO A 267 5.97 15.71 26.35
CA PRO A 267 6.64 14.51 26.85
C PRO A 267 6.76 14.56 28.38
N ASN A 268 6.42 13.47 29.02
CA ASN A 268 6.32 13.35 30.49
C ASN A 268 7.31 12.33 31.09
N GLY A 269 8.42 12.06 30.37
CA GLY A 269 9.45 11.11 30.76
C GLY A 269 9.15 9.64 30.47
N VAL A 270 8.03 9.35 29.77
CA VAL A 270 7.78 8.02 29.20
C VAL A 270 8.60 7.91 27.92
N ASP A 271 9.47 6.91 27.84
CA ASP A 271 10.30 6.60 26.69
C ASP A 271 9.84 5.26 26.08
N LEU A 272 9.44 5.28 24.82
CA LEU A 272 8.94 4.14 24.06
C LEU A 272 9.69 4.07 22.73
N ASP A 273 9.94 2.85 22.25
CA ASP A 273 10.76 2.60 21.06
C ASP A 273 10.05 2.89 19.73
N ALA A 274 8.73 3.06 19.76
CA ALA A 274 7.93 3.33 18.58
C ALA A 274 6.84 4.38 18.85
N ALA A 275 6.60 5.26 17.88
CA ALA A 275 5.60 6.31 18.00
C ALA A 275 4.18 5.76 18.22
N SER A 276 3.82 4.66 17.58
CA SER A 276 2.51 4.03 17.74
C SER A 276 2.20 3.59 19.16
N GLU A 277 3.23 3.29 19.97
CA GLU A 277 3.04 2.87 21.35
C GLU A 277 2.51 3.98 22.24
N TYR A 278 2.91 5.25 21.99
CA TYR A 278 2.39 6.41 22.72
C TYR A 278 0.87 6.57 22.58
N VAL A 279 0.28 6.10 21.48
CA VAL A 279 -1.18 6.11 21.29
C VAL A 279 -1.86 5.24 22.38
N TRP A 280 -1.23 4.13 22.77
CA TRP A 280 -1.87 3.11 23.60
C TRP A 280 -1.37 3.05 25.04
N ASP A 281 -0.14 3.45 25.32
CA ASP A 281 0.43 3.39 26.66
C ASP A 281 -0.30 4.34 27.63
N PRO A 282 -0.91 3.82 28.69
CA PRO A 282 -1.67 4.65 29.64
C PRO A 282 -0.80 5.69 30.38
N ARG A 283 0.53 5.54 30.37
CA ARG A 283 1.46 6.47 30.98
C ARG A 283 1.77 7.68 30.10
N ALA A 284 1.56 7.57 28.78
CA ALA A 284 1.81 8.67 27.84
C ALA A 284 0.91 9.87 28.15
N SER A 285 1.40 11.08 27.94
CA SER A 285 0.78 12.32 28.41
C SER A 285 -0.65 12.52 27.92
N LEU A 286 -0.95 12.22 26.64
CA LEU A 286 -2.29 12.30 26.10
C LEU A 286 -3.27 11.37 26.84
N ASN A 287 -2.84 10.16 27.16
CA ASN A 287 -3.67 9.13 27.79
C ASN A 287 -3.96 9.38 29.28
N ARG A 288 -3.34 10.41 29.87
CA ARG A 288 -3.62 10.91 31.22
C ARG A 288 -4.70 11.98 31.24
N LEU A 289 -5.11 12.49 30.09
CA LEU A 289 -6.21 13.43 30.02
C LEU A 289 -7.55 12.72 30.32
N PRO A 290 -8.52 13.41 30.93
CA PRO A 290 -9.80 12.80 31.22
C PRO A 290 -10.59 12.50 29.95
N GLY A 291 -11.29 11.37 29.92
CA GLY A 291 -12.10 10.92 28.77
C GLY A 291 -11.35 10.02 27.79
N ASP A 292 -11.94 9.82 26.60
CA ASP A 292 -11.32 9.05 25.53
C ASP A 292 -10.23 9.86 24.83
N ARG A 293 -9.09 9.23 24.54
CA ARG A 293 -7.93 9.86 23.86
C ARG A 293 -8.30 10.49 22.52
N PHE A 294 -9.24 9.92 21.78
CA PHE A 294 -9.67 10.42 20.48
C PHE A 294 -10.57 11.66 20.57
N SER A 295 -11.18 11.91 21.74
CA SER A 295 -11.89 13.17 22.01
C SER A 295 -10.94 14.39 22.01
N HIS A 296 -9.63 14.16 22.24
CA HIS A 296 -8.61 15.20 22.22
C HIS A 296 -7.88 15.32 20.86
N ASN A 297 -8.40 14.70 19.80
CA ASN A 297 -7.73 14.62 18.51
C ASN A 297 -7.35 15.99 17.91
N ASP A 298 -8.19 17.00 18.03
CA ASP A 298 -7.92 18.33 17.48
C ASP A 298 -6.86 19.09 18.30
N LEU A 299 -6.85 18.92 19.61
CA LEU A 299 -5.80 19.44 20.50
C LEU A 299 -4.46 18.76 20.20
N ALA A 300 -4.45 17.44 20.06
CA ALA A 300 -3.29 16.64 19.69
C ALA A 300 -2.71 17.07 18.33
N ARG A 301 -3.57 17.27 17.32
CA ARG A 301 -3.17 17.79 16.01
C ARG A 301 -2.54 19.17 16.09
N SER A 302 -3.15 20.09 16.85
CA SER A 302 -2.64 21.44 16.98
C SER A 302 -1.27 21.49 17.67
N PHE A 303 -1.07 20.63 18.68
CA PHE A 303 0.24 20.43 19.31
C PHE A 303 1.27 19.88 18.33
N ALA A 304 0.92 18.80 17.63
CA ALA A 304 1.82 18.14 16.70
C ALA A 304 2.28 19.07 15.56
N LEU A 305 1.37 19.83 14.97
CA LEU A 305 1.72 20.80 13.93
C LEU A 305 2.65 21.92 14.46
N ARG A 306 2.45 22.35 15.71
CA ARG A 306 3.34 23.32 16.38
C ARG A 306 4.72 22.70 16.65
N ALA A 307 4.79 21.45 17.10
CA ALA A 307 6.04 20.75 17.35
C ALA A 307 6.84 20.58 16.04
N ILE A 308 6.20 20.12 14.98
CA ILE A 308 6.84 19.98 13.66
C ILE A 308 7.32 21.33 13.11
N ALA A 309 6.54 22.40 13.28
CA ALA A 309 6.93 23.73 12.84
C ALA A 309 8.11 24.31 13.65
N ALA A 310 8.20 24.01 14.94
CA ALA A 310 9.28 24.45 15.81
C ALA A 310 10.56 23.62 15.65
N GLN A 311 10.42 22.31 15.33
CA GLN A 311 11.52 21.34 15.24
C GLN A 311 11.48 20.55 13.91
N PRO A 312 11.53 21.20 12.74
CA PRO A 312 11.34 20.52 11.44
C PRO A 312 12.47 19.55 11.10
N LEU A 313 13.71 19.82 11.55
CA LEU A 313 14.86 18.95 11.29
C LEU A 313 14.83 17.69 12.17
N ASP A 314 14.40 17.81 13.42
CA ASP A 314 14.25 16.69 14.34
C ASP A 314 13.15 15.75 13.81
N TYR A 315 12.00 16.31 13.40
CA TYR A 315 10.94 15.56 12.74
C TYR A 315 11.44 14.82 11.50
N LEU A 316 12.16 15.51 10.60
CA LEU A 316 12.68 14.92 9.38
C LEU A 316 13.70 13.81 9.68
N SER A 317 14.57 14.03 10.67
CA SER A 317 15.55 13.03 11.13
C SER A 317 14.88 11.75 11.58
N GLU A 318 13.83 11.85 12.41
CA GLU A 318 13.08 10.67 12.86
C GLU A 318 12.33 9.98 11.71
N VAL A 319 11.75 10.72 10.77
CA VAL A 319 11.11 10.14 9.57
C VAL A 319 12.14 9.39 8.71
N VAL A 320 13.33 9.95 8.50
CA VAL A 320 14.41 9.30 7.73
C VAL A 320 14.93 8.06 8.45
N LYS A 321 15.17 8.17 9.75
CA LYS A 321 15.63 7.07 10.61
C LYS A 321 14.68 5.87 10.51
N ASP A 322 13.39 6.08 10.75
CA ASP A 322 12.41 5.01 10.74
C ASP A 322 12.16 4.47 9.32
N THR A 323 12.11 5.35 8.30
CA THR A 323 12.01 4.90 6.90
C THR A 323 13.19 4.03 6.49
N SER A 324 14.39 4.26 7.06
CA SER A 324 15.59 3.48 6.77
C SER A 324 15.47 2.01 7.19
N LEU A 325 14.62 1.71 8.17
CA LEU A 325 14.32 0.33 8.59
C LEU A 325 13.76 -0.55 7.46
N ALA A 326 13.11 0.08 6.46
CA ALA A 326 12.63 -0.62 5.27
C ALA A 326 13.76 -1.21 4.40
N PHE A 327 15.01 -0.77 4.57
CA PHE A 327 16.14 -1.13 3.72
C PHE A 327 17.14 -2.09 4.37
N THR A 328 16.87 -2.54 5.58
CA THR A 328 17.68 -3.58 6.25
C THR A 328 17.55 -4.90 5.49
N TRP A 329 18.62 -5.70 5.49
CA TRP A 329 18.59 -7.02 4.84
C TRP A 329 17.55 -7.91 5.48
N GLU A 330 17.61 -8.09 6.78
CA GLU A 330 16.60 -8.77 7.56
C GLU A 330 15.62 -7.76 8.17
N PRO A 331 14.32 -8.07 8.22
CA PRO A 331 13.33 -7.21 8.85
C PRO A 331 13.62 -7.00 10.35
N VAL A 332 13.59 -5.75 10.77
CA VAL A 332 13.79 -5.36 12.16
C VAL A 332 12.44 -5.33 12.88
N ALA A 333 12.39 -5.88 14.10
CA ALA A 333 11.20 -5.73 14.96
C ALA A 333 11.02 -4.24 15.34
N HIS A 334 9.87 -3.66 15.00
CA HIS A 334 9.53 -2.29 15.34
C HIS A 334 8.00 -2.16 15.49
N PRO A 335 7.48 -1.82 16.68
CA PRO A 335 8.22 -1.77 17.96
C PRO A 335 8.92 -3.10 18.27
N ALA A 336 9.93 -3.09 19.13
CA ALA A 336 10.79 -4.25 19.44
C ALA A 336 10.00 -5.51 19.88
N ARG A 337 8.80 -5.32 20.44
CA ARG A 337 7.90 -6.40 20.86
C ARG A 337 7.13 -7.04 19.69
N MET A 338 7.17 -6.44 18.50
CA MET A 338 6.39 -6.89 17.33
C MET A 338 7.29 -7.60 16.34
N ALA A 339 7.21 -8.93 16.26
CA ALA A 339 7.94 -9.70 15.26
C ALA A 339 7.41 -9.42 13.84
N PRO A 340 8.30 -9.19 12.86
CA PRO A 340 7.90 -9.01 11.47
C PRO A 340 7.12 -10.22 10.91
N SER A 341 6.07 -9.93 10.15
CA SER A 341 5.18 -10.97 9.59
C SER A 341 5.73 -11.61 8.30
N THR A 342 6.97 -12.08 8.31
CA THR A 342 7.68 -12.63 7.15
C THR A 342 7.75 -14.16 7.08
N THR A 343 7.28 -14.87 8.13
CA THR A 343 7.33 -16.33 8.22
C THR A 343 5.92 -16.92 8.36
N PHE A 344 5.76 -18.19 8.08
CA PHE A 344 4.52 -18.94 8.32
C PHE A 344 4.65 -19.73 9.63
N PRO A 345 4.19 -19.16 10.77
CA PRO A 345 4.35 -19.81 12.06
C PRO A 345 3.41 -21.01 12.19
N ARG A 346 3.85 -22.04 12.94
CA ARG A 346 2.99 -23.15 13.37
C ARG A 346 2.45 -22.87 14.77
N GLY A 347 1.24 -23.29 15.04
CA GLY A 347 0.61 -23.11 16.34
C GLY A 347 -0.89 -22.86 16.27
N SER A 348 -1.42 -22.36 17.35
CA SER A 348 -2.82 -21.96 17.51
C SER A 348 -2.91 -20.54 18.02
N TRP A 349 -3.84 -19.79 17.48
CA TRP A 349 -4.12 -18.39 17.85
C TRP A 349 -5.59 -18.27 18.24
N PRO A 350 -5.93 -18.64 19.48
CA PRO A 350 -7.31 -18.60 19.97
C PRO A 350 -7.86 -17.18 19.96
N LEU A 351 -9.17 -17.06 19.84
CA LEU A 351 -9.85 -15.78 20.00
C LEU A 351 -9.93 -15.41 21.48
N PRO A 352 -9.96 -14.13 21.83
CA PRO A 352 -10.26 -13.67 23.19
C PRO A 352 -11.78 -13.81 23.45
N GLU A 353 -12.22 -15.01 23.77
CA GLU A 353 -13.65 -15.40 23.87
C GLU A 353 -14.44 -14.56 24.88
N GLU A 354 -13.78 -14.02 25.91
CA GLU A 354 -14.39 -13.15 26.91
C GLU A 354 -14.73 -11.76 26.38
N HIS A 355 -14.23 -11.39 25.20
CA HIS A 355 -14.45 -10.06 24.67
C HIS A 355 -15.76 -9.98 23.87
N ALA A 356 -16.61 -8.98 24.21
CA ALA A 356 -17.94 -8.80 23.62
C ALA A 356 -17.96 -8.72 22.08
N LEU A 357 -16.92 -8.18 21.44
CA LEU A 357 -16.81 -8.10 19.98
C LEU A 357 -16.73 -9.50 19.33
N VAL A 358 -16.12 -10.50 19.98
CA VAL A 358 -16.05 -11.87 19.45
C VAL A 358 -17.46 -12.47 19.39
N GLY A 359 -18.21 -12.39 20.50
CA GLY A 359 -19.59 -12.87 20.55
C GLY A 359 -20.49 -12.18 19.52
N LYS A 360 -20.32 -10.86 19.36
CA LYS A 360 -21.10 -10.07 18.40
C LYS A 360 -20.81 -10.47 16.94
N VAL A 361 -19.53 -10.60 16.57
CA VAL A 361 -19.14 -11.00 15.21
C VAL A 361 -19.60 -12.43 14.91
N ARG A 362 -19.56 -13.32 15.90
CA ARG A 362 -20.10 -14.70 15.79
C ARG A 362 -21.61 -14.69 15.52
N GLN A 363 -22.38 -13.80 16.16
CA GLN A 363 -23.82 -13.72 15.97
C GLN A 363 -24.23 -13.06 14.67
N GLU A 364 -23.47 -12.07 14.19
CA GLU A 364 -23.91 -11.15 13.16
C GLU A 364 -23.14 -11.27 11.84
N TYR A 365 -21.96 -11.88 11.80
CA TYR A 365 -21.15 -12.00 10.60
C TYR A 365 -20.82 -13.44 10.23
N ASP A 366 -20.23 -14.24 11.14
CA ASP A 366 -19.77 -15.61 10.89
C ASP A 366 -20.00 -16.45 12.14
N PRO A 367 -21.06 -17.32 12.14
CA PRO A 367 -21.37 -18.18 13.29
C PRO A 367 -20.25 -19.16 13.66
N ASP A 368 -19.45 -19.58 12.68
CA ASP A 368 -18.37 -20.55 12.83
C ASP A 368 -17.00 -19.91 13.08
N ILE A 369 -16.97 -18.57 13.33
CA ILE A 369 -15.72 -17.83 13.55
C ILE A 369 -14.94 -18.43 14.71
N ARG A 370 -13.68 -18.77 14.44
CA ARG A 370 -12.76 -19.42 15.40
C ARG A 370 -11.35 -18.87 15.31
N GLY A 371 -10.55 -19.17 16.29
CA GLY A 371 -9.13 -18.88 16.26
C GLY A 371 -8.40 -19.73 15.21
N MET A 372 -7.42 -19.12 14.53
CA MET A 372 -6.65 -19.80 13.49
C MET A 372 -5.73 -20.88 14.09
N CYS A 373 -5.74 -22.05 13.51
CA CYS A 373 -4.82 -23.14 13.82
C CYS A 373 -4.04 -23.59 12.58
N SER A 374 -2.79 -24.01 12.79
CA SER A 374 -1.99 -24.61 11.72
C SER A 374 -2.39 -26.07 11.49
N VAL A 375 -2.47 -26.48 10.21
CA VAL A 375 -2.90 -27.82 9.77
C VAL A 375 -1.72 -28.57 9.13
N GLU A 376 -1.33 -29.69 9.69
CA GLU A 376 -0.26 -30.53 9.15
C GLU A 376 -0.79 -31.45 8.03
N PRO A 377 0.02 -31.82 7.02
CA PRO A 377 1.44 -31.49 6.85
C PRO A 377 1.71 -30.12 6.17
N TYR A 378 0.68 -29.40 5.77
CA TYR A 378 0.78 -28.19 4.96
C TYR A 378 1.50 -27.05 5.69
N ALA A 379 1.25 -26.90 6.99
CA ALA A 379 1.89 -25.90 7.82
C ALA A 379 3.41 -26.12 7.92
N SER A 380 3.88 -27.37 7.97
CA SER A 380 5.31 -27.69 7.96
C SER A 380 5.97 -27.33 6.63
N ILE A 381 5.30 -27.54 5.50
CA ILE A 381 5.78 -27.12 4.17
C ILE A 381 5.87 -25.58 4.10
N LEU A 382 4.83 -24.90 4.59
CA LEU A 382 4.80 -23.44 4.63
C LEU A 382 5.88 -22.85 5.55
N ALA A 383 6.19 -23.47 6.67
CA ALA A 383 7.23 -23.01 7.58
C ALA A 383 8.63 -23.02 6.95
N ALA A 384 8.87 -23.92 5.98
CA ALA A 384 10.12 -24.00 5.23
C ALA A 384 10.18 -23.05 4.03
N TYR A 385 9.05 -22.47 3.61
CA TYR A 385 8.91 -21.70 2.38
C TYR A 385 9.59 -20.32 2.40
N PRO A 386 9.57 -19.51 3.50
CA PRO A 386 9.86 -18.07 3.42
C PRO A 386 11.22 -17.71 2.83
N TYR A 387 12.25 -18.45 3.13
CA TYR A 387 13.57 -18.26 2.56
C TYR A 387 13.77 -19.15 1.33
N PRO A 388 14.20 -18.64 0.19
CA PRO A 388 14.73 -17.31 -0.12
C PRO A 388 13.72 -16.32 -0.75
N TRP A 389 12.42 -16.54 -0.63
CA TRP A 389 11.39 -15.82 -1.39
C TRP A 389 11.03 -14.44 -0.82
N PHE A 390 11.47 -14.12 0.39
CA PHE A 390 11.28 -12.81 0.99
C PHE A 390 12.08 -11.73 0.24
N LEU A 391 11.42 -10.61 -0.11
CA LEU A 391 12.09 -9.47 -0.71
C LEU A 391 12.86 -8.68 0.36
N HIS A 392 14.14 -8.95 0.50
CA HIS A 392 15.01 -8.25 1.45
C HIS A 392 15.00 -6.73 1.22
N GLY A 393 15.01 -5.96 2.30
CA GLY A 393 14.89 -4.50 2.25
C GLY A 393 15.96 -3.81 1.42
N THR A 394 17.19 -4.32 1.41
CA THR A 394 18.27 -3.80 0.55
C THR A 394 17.94 -3.97 -0.95
N LEU A 395 17.31 -5.10 -1.34
CA LEU A 395 16.86 -5.30 -2.72
C LEU A 395 15.69 -4.36 -3.07
N PHE A 396 14.79 -4.13 -2.12
CA PHE A 396 13.73 -3.12 -2.28
C PHE A 396 14.32 -1.71 -2.47
N GLY A 397 15.38 -1.36 -1.70
CA GLY A 397 16.13 -0.11 -1.87
C GLY A 397 16.73 0.02 -3.28
N VAL A 398 17.33 -1.07 -3.82
CA VAL A 398 17.83 -1.09 -5.20
C VAL A 398 16.72 -0.84 -6.22
N LEU A 399 15.54 -1.43 -6.03
CA LEU A 399 14.38 -1.18 -6.92
C LEU A 399 13.96 0.30 -6.91
N LEU A 400 13.94 0.93 -5.73
CA LEU A 400 13.62 2.37 -5.59
C LEU A 400 14.68 3.25 -6.25
N LEU A 401 15.98 2.94 -6.08
CA LEU A 401 17.08 3.68 -6.70
C LEU A 401 17.06 3.54 -8.22
N LEU A 402 16.84 2.34 -8.75
CA LEU A 402 16.67 2.11 -10.19
C LEU A 402 15.48 2.91 -10.74
N GLY A 403 14.33 2.87 -10.02
CA GLY A 403 13.16 3.68 -10.36
C GLY A 403 13.48 5.17 -10.39
N GLY A 404 14.17 5.70 -9.37
CA GLY A 404 14.59 7.10 -9.28
C GLY A 404 15.52 7.53 -10.41
N ALA A 405 16.56 6.72 -10.68
CA ALA A 405 17.46 6.96 -11.80
C ALA A 405 16.71 6.94 -13.16
N GLY A 406 15.76 6.01 -13.32
CA GLY A 406 14.90 5.94 -14.50
C GLY A 406 13.96 7.13 -14.61
N ALA A 407 13.41 7.62 -13.49
CA ALA A 407 12.57 8.81 -13.45
C ALA A 407 13.35 10.08 -13.84
N ALA A 408 14.61 10.20 -13.40
CA ALA A 408 15.51 11.29 -13.80
C ALA A 408 15.87 11.20 -15.28
N ALA A 409 16.21 10.00 -15.79
CA ALA A 409 16.61 9.83 -17.18
C ALA A 409 15.44 9.93 -18.18
N ARG A 410 14.26 9.42 -17.81
CA ARG A 410 13.05 9.40 -18.65
C ARG A 410 11.77 9.45 -17.82
N PRO A 411 11.38 10.65 -17.33
CA PRO A 411 10.34 10.80 -16.31
C PRO A 411 8.97 10.25 -16.73
N ARG A 412 8.57 10.40 -18.00
CA ARG A 412 7.20 10.09 -18.43
C ARG A 412 6.67 8.70 -18.06
N PRO A 413 7.37 7.55 -18.31
CA PRO A 413 6.85 6.24 -17.95
C PRO A 413 7.13 5.83 -16.52
N VAL A 414 8.15 6.42 -15.85
CA VAL A 414 8.68 5.94 -14.57
C VAL A 414 8.25 6.78 -13.38
N LEU A 415 8.05 8.10 -13.60
CA LEU A 415 7.81 9.05 -12.51
C LEU A 415 6.57 8.69 -11.66
N LEU A 416 5.45 8.33 -12.31
CA LEU A 416 4.21 8.05 -11.57
C LEU A 416 4.35 6.81 -10.65
N PRO A 417 4.75 5.62 -11.13
CA PRO A 417 4.89 4.49 -10.24
C PRO A 417 6.00 4.71 -9.20
N TRP A 418 7.08 5.39 -9.53
CA TRP A 418 8.13 5.73 -8.58
C TRP A 418 7.63 6.67 -7.48
N SER A 419 6.92 7.75 -7.83
CA SER A 419 6.36 8.69 -6.84
C SER A 419 5.33 8.02 -5.94
N PHE A 420 4.52 7.08 -6.47
CA PHE A 420 3.60 6.29 -5.65
C PHE A 420 4.36 5.40 -4.66
N ALA A 421 5.42 4.71 -5.11
CA ALA A 421 6.23 3.86 -4.24
C ALA A 421 6.87 4.67 -3.10
N VAL A 422 7.52 5.79 -3.42
CA VAL A 422 8.15 6.65 -2.41
C VAL A 422 7.11 7.22 -1.44
N PHE A 423 5.99 7.70 -1.96
CA PHE A 423 4.94 8.26 -1.11
C PHE A 423 4.34 7.22 -0.16
N LEU A 424 3.98 6.04 -0.65
CA LEU A 424 3.41 4.96 0.16
C LEU A 424 4.39 4.42 1.20
N LEU A 425 5.69 4.50 0.94
CA LEU A 425 6.72 4.14 1.91
C LEU A 425 6.85 5.19 3.03
N VAL A 426 6.90 6.47 2.66
CA VAL A 426 7.25 7.55 3.59
C VAL A 426 6.04 8.08 4.36
N ALA A 427 4.87 8.16 3.72
CA ALA A 427 3.71 8.82 4.32
C ALA A 427 3.20 8.18 5.63
N PRO A 428 3.11 6.85 5.78
CA PRO A 428 2.74 6.23 7.05
C PRO A 428 3.74 6.54 8.17
N VAL A 429 5.04 6.50 7.84
CA VAL A 429 6.12 6.80 8.79
C VAL A 429 6.07 8.27 9.22
N ALA A 430 5.84 9.18 8.30
CA ALA A 430 5.71 10.60 8.58
C ALA A 430 4.46 10.91 9.43
N ALA A 431 3.37 10.17 9.24
CA ALA A 431 2.12 10.40 9.97
C ALA A 431 2.07 9.75 11.36
N LEU A 432 2.72 8.61 11.54
CA LEU A 432 2.70 7.85 12.79
C LEU A 432 4.02 7.09 13.01
N ASP A 433 4.27 5.99 12.27
CA ASP A 433 5.30 5.04 12.62
C ASP A 433 5.71 4.15 11.46
N PHE A 434 6.83 3.44 11.61
CA PHE A 434 7.25 2.37 10.74
C PHE A 434 6.62 1.03 11.16
N ASP A 435 6.12 0.30 10.18
CA ASP A 435 5.75 -1.13 10.30
C ASP A 435 6.12 -1.80 8.97
N HIS A 436 6.70 -3.00 8.99
CA HIS A 436 7.00 -3.75 7.77
C HIS A 436 5.78 -3.97 6.89
N ARG A 437 4.60 -4.06 7.47
CA ARG A 437 3.31 -4.12 6.75
C ARG A 437 3.10 -2.89 5.84
N TYR A 438 3.58 -1.71 6.26
CA TYR A 438 3.42 -0.46 5.49
C TYR A 438 4.40 -0.35 4.32
N VAL A 439 5.44 -1.19 4.25
CA VAL A 439 6.33 -1.28 3.09
C VAL A 439 5.64 -1.97 1.91
N LEU A 440 4.78 -2.97 2.18
CA LEU A 440 4.16 -3.80 1.16
C LEU A 440 3.38 -3.02 0.08
N PRO A 441 2.57 -1.98 0.41
CA PRO A 441 1.89 -1.16 -0.60
C PRO A 441 2.82 -0.44 -1.58
N ALA A 442 4.07 -0.18 -1.20
CA ALA A 442 5.05 0.50 -2.05
C ALA A 442 5.71 -0.44 -3.07
N ILE A 443 5.82 -1.74 -2.75
CA ILE A 443 6.57 -2.72 -3.55
C ILE A 443 6.03 -2.87 -4.99
N PRO A 444 4.72 -3.03 -5.25
CA PRO A 444 4.20 -3.17 -6.61
C PRO A 444 4.58 -1.99 -7.52
N ALA A 445 4.44 -0.77 -6.99
CA ALA A 445 4.77 0.44 -7.70
C ALA A 445 6.30 0.58 -7.93
N ALA A 446 7.13 0.21 -6.95
CA ALA A 446 8.59 0.17 -7.08
C ALA A 446 9.04 -0.84 -8.15
N CYS A 447 8.46 -2.05 -8.17
CA CYS A 447 8.74 -3.07 -9.18
C CYS A 447 8.39 -2.58 -10.59
N VAL A 448 7.23 -1.92 -10.76
CA VAL A 448 6.83 -1.33 -12.05
C VAL A 448 7.82 -0.22 -12.46
N ALA A 449 8.19 0.66 -11.53
CA ALA A 449 9.12 1.76 -11.79
C ALA A 449 10.51 1.24 -12.21
N ALA A 450 11.08 0.30 -11.45
CA ALA A 450 12.36 -0.31 -11.73
C ALA A 450 12.38 -1.02 -13.09
N ALA A 451 11.35 -1.84 -13.38
CA ALA A 451 11.24 -2.56 -14.63
C ALA A 451 11.17 -1.61 -15.84
N LEU A 452 10.44 -0.49 -15.73
CA LEU A 452 10.37 0.55 -16.76
C LEU A 452 11.65 1.39 -16.88
N ALA A 453 12.47 1.45 -15.85
CA ALA A 453 13.72 2.18 -15.83
C ALA A 453 14.87 1.46 -16.57
N VAL A 454 14.90 0.12 -16.57
CA VAL A 454 16.00 -0.67 -17.14
C VAL A 454 16.29 -0.35 -18.62
N PRO A 455 15.33 -0.33 -19.56
CA PRO A 455 15.63 -0.06 -20.96
C PRO A 455 16.23 1.33 -21.24
N PRO A 456 15.75 2.44 -20.66
CA PRO A 456 16.38 3.75 -20.85
C PRO A 456 17.76 3.86 -20.21
N LEU A 457 18.00 3.26 -19.04
CA LEU A 457 19.29 3.28 -18.37
C LEU A 457 20.36 2.50 -19.16
N LEU A 458 20.01 1.33 -19.70
CA LEU A 458 20.91 0.59 -20.58
C LEU A 458 21.30 1.41 -21.83
N ARG A 459 20.33 2.09 -22.47
CA ARG A 459 20.62 2.97 -23.62
C ARG A 459 21.53 4.13 -23.26
N LEU A 460 21.40 4.69 -22.06
CA LEU A 460 22.25 5.77 -21.58
C LEU A 460 23.67 5.25 -21.35
N ALA A 461 23.83 4.11 -20.69
CA ALA A 461 25.12 3.47 -20.44
C ALA A 461 25.88 3.18 -21.75
N TYR A 462 25.19 2.65 -22.78
CA TYR A 462 25.80 2.42 -24.11
C TYR A 462 26.24 3.73 -24.80
N ARG A 463 25.53 4.83 -24.61
CA ARG A 463 25.93 6.13 -25.19
C ARG A 463 27.15 6.72 -24.49
N VAL A 464 27.28 6.53 -23.18
CA VAL A 464 28.41 7.04 -22.38
C VAL A 464 29.68 6.20 -22.62
N ALA A 465 29.52 4.87 -22.79
CA ALA A 465 30.63 3.96 -23.01
C ALA A 465 31.29 4.10 -24.41
N GLY A 466 30.74 4.92 -25.33
CA GLY A 466 31.23 5.16 -26.69
C GLY A 466 31.10 3.93 -27.62
N PRO A 467 31.21 4.12 -28.95
CA PRO A 467 31.13 3.04 -29.95
C PRO A 467 32.45 2.22 -30.03
N GLY A 468 32.98 1.81 -28.90
CA GLY A 468 34.18 0.98 -28.80
C GLY A 468 33.87 -0.36 -28.19
N ARG A 469 33.73 -1.39 -29.08
CA ARG A 469 33.69 -2.84 -28.82
C ARG A 469 32.38 -3.50 -28.42
N THR A 470 32.12 -4.47 -29.29
CA THR A 470 31.29 -5.66 -29.23
C THR A 470 29.84 -5.52 -29.71
N THR A 471 29.67 -5.89 -30.99
CA THR A 471 28.41 -6.43 -31.52
C THR A 471 28.08 -7.73 -30.80
N LEU A 472 27.31 -7.65 -29.71
CA LEU A 472 26.52 -8.78 -29.23
C LEU A 472 25.15 -8.66 -29.86
N ARG A 473 24.94 -9.46 -30.94
CA ARG A 473 23.59 -9.76 -31.44
C ARG A 473 22.89 -10.63 -30.38
N VAL A 474 21.85 -10.12 -29.77
CA VAL A 474 20.83 -10.90 -29.05
C VAL A 474 19.51 -10.74 -29.76
#